data_019f63036c92a9f7b21e80953c529c42
#
_entry.id   019f63036c92a9f7b21e80953c529c42
#
_cell.length_a   1.000
_cell.length_b   1.000
_cell.length_c   1.000
_cell.angle_alpha   90.00
_cell.angle_beta   90.00
_cell.angle_gamma   90.00
#
_symmetry.space_group_name_H-M   'P 1'
#
loop_
_entity.id
_entity.type
_entity.pdbx_description
1 polymer ?
#
loop_
_entity_poly.entity_id
_entity_poly.type
_entity_poly.pdbx_seq_one_letter_code
_entity_poly.pdbx_strand_id
1 'polypeptide(L)'
;MCLCLDVVLCNAIDDRHIDHAKASDLVSHASFLSGLQRIETYDEHGSKQAAFRPKHVFHYIQWKELTPEFVVDISGFLDQKMEAIKAFKSQFYDEKADGPQTPISSLNFLESIASRANNMGRLIYKDAAEGFTSERLLAVENFESLL
;
A
#
# COMPACT_ATOMS: atom_id res chain seq x y z
N MET A 1 -9.91 19.89 -10.37
CA MET A 1 -10.95 18.99 -9.78
C MET A 1 -10.39 18.48 -8.45
N CYS A 2 -11.01 18.79 -7.32
CA CYS A 2 -10.60 18.22 -6.03
C CYS A 2 -11.05 16.76 -5.94
N LEU A 3 -10.10 15.83 -5.76
CA LEU A 3 -10.40 14.42 -5.53
C LEU A 3 -10.58 14.22 -4.02
N CYS A 4 -11.81 14.23 -3.54
CA CYS A 4 -12.12 13.88 -2.15
C CYS A 4 -12.10 12.35 -2.01
N LEU A 5 -10.92 11.79 -1.75
CA LEU A 5 -10.73 10.34 -1.63
C LEU A 5 -11.02 9.88 -0.20
N ASP A 6 -11.97 8.98 -0.03
CA ASP A 6 -12.30 8.39 1.27
C ASP A 6 -11.21 7.43 1.79
N VAL A 7 -10.49 6.78 0.87
CA VAL A 7 -9.44 5.80 1.18
C VAL A 7 -8.15 6.19 0.48
N VAL A 8 -7.06 6.19 1.22
CA VAL A 8 -5.69 6.38 0.72
C VAL A 8 -4.89 5.12 1.03
N LEU A 9 -4.21 4.60 0.01
CA LEU A 9 -3.24 3.52 0.15
C LEU A 9 -1.84 4.11 -0.01
N CYS A 10 -0.93 3.83 0.90
CA CYS A 10 0.41 4.36 0.86
C CYS A 10 1.47 3.35 1.34
N ASN A 11 2.72 3.79 1.36
CA ASN A 11 3.87 2.95 1.68
C ASN A 11 3.79 2.36 3.08
N ALA A 12 4.56 1.29 3.29
CA ALA A 12 4.71 0.62 4.58
C ALA A 12 5.21 1.60 5.67
N ILE A 13 4.64 1.48 6.88
CA ILE A 13 5.00 2.29 8.06
C ILE A 13 6.45 2.05 8.53
N ASP A 14 6.98 0.87 8.26
CA ASP A 14 8.38 0.50 8.49
C ASP A 14 8.84 -0.42 7.36
N ASP A 15 10.02 -0.11 6.80
CA ASP A 15 10.57 -0.92 5.73
C ASP A 15 12.10 -0.80 5.65
N ARG A 16 12.73 -1.65 4.83
CA ARG A 16 14.16 -1.62 4.56
C ARG A 16 14.59 -0.29 3.91
N HIS A 17 13.81 0.18 2.93
CA HIS A 17 14.14 1.42 2.24
C HIS A 17 13.62 2.61 3.04
N ILE A 18 14.53 3.52 3.36
CA ILE A 18 14.22 4.69 4.21
C ILE A 18 13.10 5.58 3.63
N ASP A 19 12.98 5.63 2.31
CA ASP A 19 11.96 6.47 1.66
C ASP A 19 10.56 5.89 1.79
N HIS A 20 10.39 4.58 2.00
CA HIS A 20 9.08 3.97 2.18
C HIS A 20 8.42 4.49 3.48
N ALA A 21 9.11 4.37 4.62
CA ALA A 21 8.59 4.87 5.88
C ALA A 21 8.41 6.39 5.88
N LYS A 22 9.32 7.16 5.23
CA LYS A 22 9.16 8.61 5.08
C LYS A 22 7.97 8.98 4.20
N ALA A 23 7.73 8.25 3.11
CA ALA A 23 6.56 8.47 2.26
C ALA A 23 5.27 8.16 3.01
N SER A 24 5.25 7.08 3.81
CA SER A 24 4.16 6.74 4.72
C SER A 24 3.84 7.90 5.67
N ASP A 25 4.85 8.40 6.38
CA ASP A 25 4.73 9.51 7.32
C ASP A 25 4.25 10.81 6.63
N LEU A 26 4.81 11.13 5.46
CA LEU A 26 4.38 12.28 4.67
C LEU A 26 2.89 12.20 4.29
N VAL A 27 2.42 11.05 3.83
CA VAL A 27 1.03 10.85 3.44
C VAL A 27 0.11 10.91 4.64
N SER A 28 0.49 10.33 5.77
CA SER A 28 -0.24 10.42 7.04
C SER A 28 -0.41 11.87 7.50
N HIS A 29 0.69 12.64 7.57
CA HIS A 29 0.66 14.05 7.92
C HIS A 29 -0.17 14.88 6.93
N ALA A 30 -0.01 14.68 5.63
CA ALA A 30 -0.79 15.38 4.61
C ALA A 30 -2.27 15.08 4.73
N SER A 31 -2.64 13.83 4.98
CA SER A 31 -4.02 13.40 5.20
C SER A 31 -4.63 14.02 6.46
N PHE A 32 -3.84 14.18 7.52
CA PHE A 32 -4.28 14.87 8.72
C PHE A 32 -4.50 16.36 8.45
N LEU A 33 -3.52 17.02 7.83
CA LEU A 33 -3.55 18.46 7.57
C LEU A 33 -4.67 18.86 6.59
N SER A 34 -4.97 18.03 5.60
CA SER A 34 -6.02 18.28 4.61
C SER A 34 -7.42 18.44 5.22
N GLY A 35 -7.64 17.89 6.41
CA GLY A 35 -8.89 18.04 7.15
C GLY A 35 -8.97 19.28 8.05
N LEU A 36 -7.92 20.11 8.14
CA LEU A 36 -7.89 21.28 9.00
C LEU A 36 -8.44 22.51 8.27
N GLN A 37 -9.56 23.05 8.73
CA GLN A 37 -10.25 24.19 8.10
C GLN A 37 -9.39 25.48 8.04
N ARG A 38 -8.39 25.62 8.92
CA ARG A 38 -7.50 26.78 8.95
C ARG A 38 -6.34 26.70 7.95
N ILE A 39 -6.12 25.52 7.34
CA ILE A 39 -5.15 25.34 6.27
C ILE A 39 -5.87 25.60 4.96
N GLU A 40 -5.56 26.73 4.34
CA GLU A 40 -6.14 27.11 3.07
C GLU A 40 -5.33 26.51 1.92
N THR A 41 -6.00 25.78 1.05
CA THR A 41 -5.44 25.25 -0.19
C THR A 41 -6.27 25.73 -1.37
N TYR A 42 -5.63 25.84 -2.52
CA TYR A 42 -6.23 26.31 -3.76
C TYR A 42 -5.95 25.31 -4.88
N ASP A 43 -6.89 25.16 -5.78
CA ASP A 43 -6.70 24.35 -6.97
C ASP A 43 -5.84 25.06 -8.04
N GLU A 44 -5.58 24.39 -9.15
CA GLU A 44 -4.81 24.92 -10.28
C GLU A 44 -5.42 26.16 -10.94
N HIS A 45 -6.69 26.46 -10.66
CA HIS A 45 -7.41 27.63 -11.15
C HIS A 45 -7.50 28.74 -10.09
N GLY A 46 -6.87 28.56 -8.92
CA GLY A 46 -6.90 29.51 -7.82
C GLY A 46 -8.19 29.51 -7.01
N SER A 47 -9.07 28.52 -7.19
CA SER A 47 -10.29 28.38 -6.40
C SER A 47 -9.98 27.71 -5.07
N LYS A 48 -10.51 28.28 -3.98
CA LYS A 48 -10.31 27.74 -2.63
C LYS A 48 -10.93 26.34 -2.50
N GLN A 49 -10.15 25.40 -1.99
CA GLN A 49 -10.59 24.04 -1.73
C GLN A 49 -11.23 23.92 -0.35
N ALA A 50 -12.27 23.11 -0.23
CA ALA A 50 -12.84 22.75 1.07
C ALA A 50 -11.90 21.75 1.79
N ALA A 51 -11.77 21.91 3.11
CA ALA A 51 -11.05 20.94 3.93
C ALA A 51 -11.72 19.57 3.83
N PHE A 52 -10.93 18.55 3.56
CA PHE A 52 -11.40 17.18 3.45
C PHE A 52 -10.35 16.22 4.00
N ARG A 53 -10.74 15.32 4.89
CA ARG A 53 -9.87 14.29 5.46
C ARG A 53 -10.30 12.91 4.96
N PRO A 54 -9.37 12.11 4.42
CA PRO A 54 -9.65 10.70 4.13
C PRO A 54 -10.21 9.98 5.35
N LYS A 55 -11.16 9.09 5.15
CA LYS A 55 -11.74 8.27 6.23
C LYS A 55 -10.75 7.22 6.69
N HIS A 56 -9.96 6.68 5.76
CA HIS A 56 -8.99 5.63 6.03
C HIS A 56 -7.68 5.91 5.29
N VAL A 57 -6.57 5.71 6.00
CA VAL A 57 -5.23 5.61 5.43
C VAL A 57 -4.72 4.21 5.76
N PHE A 58 -4.43 3.44 4.73
CA PHE A 58 -3.90 2.09 4.83
C PHE A 58 -2.50 2.03 4.24
N HIS A 59 -1.64 1.25 4.87
CA HIS A 59 -0.27 1.07 4.45
C HIS A 59 -0.08 -0.37 3.99
N TYR A 60 0.39 -0.56 2.76
CA TYR A 60 0.72 -1.89 2.27
C TYR A 60 2.04 -2.38 2.85
N ILE A 61 2.22 -3.69 2.93
CA ILE A 61 3.44 -4.33 3.44
C ILE A 61 4.37 -4.59 2.25
N GLN A 62 5.61 -4.07 2.32
CA GLN A 62 6.58 -4.16 1.23
C GLN A 62 7.67 -5.20 1.51
N TRP A 63 8.87 -4.77 1.94
CA TRP A 63 9.99 -5.67 2.20
C TRP A 63 9.89 -6.36 3.56
N LYS A 64 9.78 -5.57 4.63
CA LYS A 64 9.69 -6.12 5.98
C LYS A 64 8.36 -6.84 6.17
N GLU A 65 8.42 -7.91 6.93
CA GLU A 65 7.22 -8.61 7.37
C GLU A 65 6.62 -7.86 8.57
N LEU A 66 5.54 -7.16 8.32
CA LEU A 66 4.72 -6.55 9.34
C LEU A 66 3.48 -7.43 9.57
N THR A 67 3.00 -7.47 10.80
CA THR A 67 1.72 -8.12 11.10
C THR A 67 0.59 -7.27 10.49
N PRO A 68 -0.18 -7.80 9.53
CA PRO A 68 -1.31 -7.07 8.97
C PRO A 68 -2.44 -6.94 9.98
N GLU A 69 -3.16 -5.84 9.95
CA GLU A 69 -4.41 -5.67 10.71
C GLU A 69 -5.61 -6.25 9.96
N PHE A 70 -5.53 -6.28 8.65
CA PHE A 70 -6.47 -6.97 7.78
C PHE A 70 -5.79 -7.38 6.47
N VAL A 71 -6.44 -8.25 5.74
CA VAL A 71 -5.99 -8.70 4.41
C VAL A 71 -7.10 -8.53 3.40
N VAL A 72 -6.71 -8.31 2.15
CA VAL A 72 -7.62 -8.22 1.00
C VAL A 72 -7.39 -9.42 0.11
N ASP A 73 -8.45 -10.14 -0.24
CA ASP A 73 -8.41 -11.25 -1.19
C ASP A 73 -8.01 -10.72 -2.58
N ILE A 74 -6.91 -11.24 -3.11
CA ILE A 74 -6.41 -10.97 -4.47
C ILE A 74 -6.36 -12.25 -5.31
N SER A 75 -7.15 -13.27 -4.96
CA SER A 75 -7.25 -14.48 -5.76
C SER A 75 -7.60 -14.17 -7.21
N GLY A 76 -6.87 -14.77 -8.15
CA GLY A 76 -7.02 -14.47 -9.58
C GLY A 76 -6.31 -13.20 -10.08
N PHE A 77 -5.74 -12.37 -9.19
CA PHE A 77 -4.99 -11.16 -9.55
C PHE A 77 -3.48 -11.25 -9.26
N LEU A 78 -3.00 -12.36 -8.69
CA LEU A 78 -1.60 -12.52 -8.31
C LEU A 78 -0.66 -12.38 -9.53
N ASP A 79 -1.02 -12.98 -10.66
CA ASP A 79 -0.21 -12.87 -11.88
C ASP A 79 -0.14 -11.42 -12.38
N GLN A 80 -1.26 -10.71 -12.37
CA GLN A 80 -1.30 -9.30 -12.74
C GLN A 80 -0.44 -8.44 -11.81
N LYS A 81 -0.47 -8.71 -10.50
CA LYS A 81 0.42 -8.06 -9.54
C LYS A 81 1.89 -8.32 -9.87
N MET A 82 2.25 -9.57 -10.13
CA MET A 82 3.63 -9.93 -10.46
C MET A 82 4.09 -9.28 -11.77
N GLU A 83 3.24 -9.18 -12.78
CA GLU A 83 3.55 -8.46 -14.02
C GLU A 83 3.74 -6.96 -13.79
N ALA A 84 2.91 -6.34 -12.95
CA ALA A 84 3.08 -4.94 -12.57
C ALA A 84 4.42 -4.68 -11.87
N ILE A 85 4.86 -5.59 -10.99
CA ILE A 85 6.17 -5.50 -10.31
C ILE A 85 7.31 -5.66 -11.32
N LYS A 86 7.25 -6.64 -12.20
CA LYS A 86 8.26 -6.89 -13.24
C LYS A 86 8.39 -5.75 -14.26
N ALA A 87 7.37 -4.89 -14.38
CA ALA A 87 7.44 -3.70 -15.23
C ALA A 87 8.53 -2.70 -14.77
N PHE A 88 8.92 -2.73 -13.49
CA PHE A 88 10.00 -1.91 -12.92
C PHE A 88 11.37 -2.59 -13.11
N LYS A 89 11.77 -2.83 -14.35
CA LYS A 89 12.99 -3.57 -14.72
C LYS A 89 14.28 -3.03 -14.11
N SER A 90 14.35 -1.74 -13.81
CA SER A 90 15.53 -1.12 -13.18
C SER A 90 15.66 -1.44 -11.68
N GLN A 91 14.63 -2.00 -11.05
CA GLN A 91 14.60 -2.26 -9.61
C GLN A 91 14.51 -3.75 -9.29
N PHE A 92 13.73 -4.50 -10.03
CA PHE A 92 13.46 -5.91 -9.78
C PHE A 92 14.25 -6.82 -10.71
N TYR A 93 14.12 -8.13 -10.48
CA TYR A 93 14.80 -9.14 -11.26
C TYR A 93 14.47 -9.02 -12.75
N ASP A 94 15.52 -8.87 -13.57
CA ASP A 94 15.48 -9.00 -15.02
C ASP A 94 16.65 -9.89 -15.44
N GLU A 95 16.36 -11.01 -16.10
CA GLU A 95 17.38 -11.97 -16.58
C GLU A 95 18.42 -11.35 -17.52
N LYS A 96 18.06 -10.24 -18.15
CA LYS A 96 18.91 -9.53 -19.15
C LYS A 96 19.64 -8.32 -18.56
N ALA A 97 19.49 -8.04 -17.27
CA ALA A 97 20.10 -6.87 -16.67
C ALA A 97 21.58 -7.10 -16.34
N ASP A 98 22.44 -6.25 -16.89
CA ASP A 98 23.90 -6.21 -16.60
C ASP A 98 24.26 -5.28 -15.42
N GLY A 99 23.27 -4.77 -14.70
CA GLY A 99 23.45 -3.82 -13.61
C GLY A 99 23.91 -4.45 -12.29
N PRO A 100 24.30 -3.63 -11.30
CA PRO A 100 24.67 -4.13 -9.99
C PRO A 100 23.49 -4.81 -9.31
N GLN A 101 23.73 -6.00 -8.75
CA GLN A 101 22.69 -6.74 -8.06
C GLN A 101 22.37 -6.07 -6.71
N THR A 102 21.11 -5.87 -6.46
CA THR A 102 20.56 -5.38 -5.19
C THR A 102 19.73 -6.49 -4.53
N PRO A 103 19.43 -6.39 -3.23
CA PRO A 103 18.59 -7.39 -2.56
C PRO A 103 17.22 -7.60 -3.23
N ILE A 104 16.66 -6.57 -3.88
CA ILE A 104 15.35 -6.65 -4.54
C ILE A 104 15.43 -7.09 -6.01
N SER A 105 16.62 -7.09 -6.63
CA SER A 105 16.81 -7.55 -8.01
C SER A 105 17.08 -9.06 -8.12
N SER A 106 16.94 -9.81 -7.02
CA SER A 106 17.10 -11.27 -7.03
C SER A 106 15.80 -12.00 -7.38
N LEU A 107 15.93 -13.14 -8.06
CA LEU A 107 14.79 -14.02 -8.32
C LEU A 107 14.11 -14.46 -7.02
N ASN A 108 14.91 -14.81 -5.99
CA ASN A 108 14.41 -15.20 -4.69
C ASN A 108 13.50 -14.13 -4.05
N PHE A 109 13.87 -12.85 -4.18
CA PHE A 109 13.00 -11.78 -3.70
C PHE A 109 11.69 -11.71 -4.48
N LEU A 110 11.73 -11.81 -5.80
CA LEU A 110 10.54 -11.81 -6.63
C LEU A 110 9.59 -12.97 -6.26
N GLU A 111 10.14 -14.16 -6.06
CA GLU A 111 9.38 -15.35 -5.62
C GLU A 111 8.82 -15.18 -4.19
N SER A 112 9.52 -14.47 -3.31
CA SER A 112 9.07 -14.21 -1.95
C SER A 112 7.80 -13.36 -1.90
N ILE A 113 7.58 -12.49 -2.88
CA ILE A 113 6.36 -11.66 -2.97
C ILE A 113 5.14 -12.56 -3.22
N ALA A 114 5.24 -13.48 -4.18
CA ALA A 114 4.17 -14.44 -4.45
C ALA A 114 3.94 -15.38 -3.25
N SER A 115 5.02 -15.86 -2.62
CA SER A 115 4.95 -16.72 -1.44
C SER A 115 4.24 -16.04 -0.27
N ARG A 116 4.50 -14.77 -0.03
CA ARG A 116 3.80 -13.98 0.99
C ARG A 116 2.31 -13.85 0.68
N ALA A 117 1.96 -13.52 -0.56
CA ALA A 117 0.56 -13.41 -0.97
C ALA A 117 -0.20 -14.74 -0.78
N ASN A 118 0.40 -15.86 -1.19
CA ASN A 118 -0.17 -17.18 -1.01
C ASN A 118 -0.31 -17.56 0.48
N ASN A 119 0.69 -17.21 1.30
CA ASN A 119 0.61 -17.49 2.74
C ASN A 119 -0.51 -16.68 3.42
N MET A 120 -0.68 -15.41 3.08
CA MET A 120 -1.77 -14.57 3.59
C MET A 120 -3.13 -15.09 3.10
N GLY A 121 -3.23 -15.48 1.83
CA GLY A 121 -4.45 -16.09 1.26
C GLY A 121 -4.84 -17.35 2.00
N ARG A 122 -3.88 -18.24 2.23
CA ARG A 122 -4.12 -19.50 2.98
C ARG A 122 -4.75 -19.27 4.36
N LEU A 123 -4.37 -18.17 5.05
CA LEU A 123 -4.91 -17.87 6.38
C LEU A 123 -6.38 -17.44 6.37
N ILE A 124 -6.90 -17.04 5.22
CA ILE A 124 -8.31 -16.66 5.02
C ILE A 124 -9.04 -17.60 4.05
N TYR A 125 -8.48 -18.81 3.80
CA TYR A 125 -9.04 -19.82 2.89
C TYR A 125 -9.20 -19.35 1.45
N LYS A 126 -8.24 -18.52 0.98
CA LYS A 126 -8.14 -18.01 -0.38
C LYS A 126 -6.78 -18.34 -1.00
N ASP A 127 -6.67 -18.22 -2.32
CA ASP A 127 -5.43 -18.54 -3.03
C ASP A 127 -4.34 -17.51 -2.75
N ALA A 128 -4.70 -16.22 -2.72
CA ALA A 128 -3.76 -15.14 -2.46
C ALA A 128 -4.44 -13.97 -1.76
N ALA A 129 -3.69 -13.25 -0.92
CA ALA A 129 -4.14 -12.01 -0.27
C ALA A 129 -3.01 -11.00 -0.11
N GLU A 130 -3.38 -9.74 0.05
CA GLU A 130 -2.48 -8.65 0.46
C GLU A 130 -2.81 -8.16 1.86
N GLY A 131 -1.76 -7.96 2.67
CA GLY A 131 -1.87 -7.44 4.02
C GLY A 131 -1.69 -5.94 4.09
N PHE A 132 -2.45 -5.33 4.99
CA PHE A 132 -2.40 -3.89 5.25
C PHE A 132 -2.34 -3.60 6.75
N THR A 133 -1.65 -2.51 7.11
CA THR A 133 -1.80 -1.86 8.41
C THR A 133 -2.66 -0.61 8.27
N SER A 134 -3.29 -0.18 9.35
CA SER A 134 -4.25 0.91 9.37
C SER A 134 -3.88 1.94 10.45
N GLU A 135 -4.12 3.22 10.20
CA GLU A 135 -3.90 4.27 11.21
C GLU A 135 -4.97 4.29 12.31
N ARG A 136 -6.07 3.58 12.12
CA ARG A 136 -7.14 3.46 13.10
C ARG A 136 -7.84 2.11 13.00
N LEU A 137 -8.49 1.72 14.04
CA LEU A 137 -9.31 0.51 14.07
C LEU A 137 -10.39 0.55 12.99
N LEU A 138 -10.59 -0.58 12.33
CA LEU A 138 -11.70 -0.76 11.40
C LEU A 138 -12.97 -1.06 12.19
N ALA A 139 -13.98 -0.21 12.02
CA ALA A 139 -15.29 -0.44 12.61
C ALA A 139 -16.10 -1.37 11.69
N VAL A 140 -16.68 -2.40 12.25
CA VAL A 140 -17.68 -3.25 11.60
C VAL A 140 -19.02 -3.07 12.31
N GLU A 141 -20.11 -3.01 11.57
CA GLU A 141 -21.43 -2.80 12.15
C GLU A 141 -21.90 -4.01 12.98
N ASN A 142 -21.55 -5.20 12.51
CA ASN A 142 -21.88 -6.47 13.16
C ASN A 142 -20.97 -7.58 12.63
N PHE A 143 -21.03 -8.78 13.21
CA PHE A 143 -20.21 -9.92 12.78
C PHE A 143 -20.56 -10.44 11.38
N GLU A 144 -21.76 -10.22 10.87
CA GLU A 144 -22.15 -10.63 9.53
C GLU A 144 -21.39 -9.81 8.45
N SER A 145 -20.95 -8.60 8.77
CA SER A 145 -20.10 -7.77 7.90
C SER A 145 -18.69 -8.37 7.70
N LEU A 146 -18.34 -9.44 8.41
CA LEU A 146 -17.07 -10.15 8.30
C LEU A 146 -17.19 -11.45 7.47
N LEU A 147 -18.37 -11.80 7.01
CA LEU A 147 -18.64 -12.97 6.17
C LEU A 147 -18.68 -12.58 4.71
#